data_215cd2cc5c35212a79da2b7280e13afd
#
_entry.id   215cd2cc5c35212a79da2b7280e13afd
#
_cell.length_a   1.000
_cell.length_b   1.000
_cell.length_c   1.000
_cell.angle_alpha   90.00
_cell.angle_beta   90.00
_cell.angle_gamma   90.00
#
_symmetry.space_group_name_H-M   'P 1'
#
loop_
_entity.id
_entity.type
_entity.pdbx_description
1 polymer ?
#
loop_
_entity_poly.entity_id
_entity_poly.type
_entity_poly.pdbx_seq_one_letter_code
_entity_poly.pdbx_strand_id
1 'polypeptide(L)'
;KIGKGCGSLMTVDEAKALVKSRLSEKRYKHTINVKKMAVKLAKRYGADEEKAALAALLHDSAKELPKAEMLQIFADNAIIAKNAAKRPAPVWHGYAASVLCQTQWGVTDPEILSAIECHTTGKQNMSLLDKIIYMADMTSAERDYPGVEALRAEEMQNLDLALCHALEQSIAFVREKGNPLDPDTVAALDDARAACTR
;
A
#
# COMPACT_ATOMS: atom_id res chain seq x y z
N LYS A 1 34.72 8.34 2.11
CA LYS A 1 34.37 9.20 3.26
C LYS A 1 33.71 10.46 2.73
N ILE A 2 32.42 10.53 2.68
CA ILE A 2 31.67 11.79 2.80
C ILE A 2 30.44 11.42 3.64
N GLY A 3 30.43 11.91 4.88
CA GLY A 3 29.30 11.77 5.78
C GLY A 3 28.12 12.51 5.20
N LYS A 4 27.01 11.80 4.95
CA LYS A 4 25.71 12.43 4.75
C LYS A 4 25.22 12.86 6.13
N GLY A 5 25.32 14.15 6.39
CA GLY A 5 24.68 14.78 7.51
C GLY A 5 23.16 14.75 7.38
N CYS A 6 22.51 14.78 8.54
CA CYS A 6 21.11 15.08 8.84
C CYS A 6 20.12 14.74 7.73
N GLY A 7 19.34 13.66 7.91
CA GLY A 7 18.52 13.02 6.93
C GLY A 7 17.54 13.96 6.23
N SER A 8 17.83 14.27 4.98
CA SER A 8 16.81 14.76 4.05
C SER A 8 15.79 13.64 3.82
N LEU A 9 14.53 13.90 4.14
CA LEU A 9 13.41 13.01 3.79
C LEU A 9 13.44 12.75 2.28
N MET A 10 13.19 11.50 1.86
CA MET A 10 13.07 11.15 0.44
C MET A 10 11.99 12.01 -0.21
N THR A 11 12.35 12.68 -1.31
CA THR A 11 11.40 13.48 -2.10
C THR A 11 10.59 12.60 -3.06
N VAL A 12 9.46 13.13 -3.52
CA VAL A 12 8.62 12.46 -4.54
C VAL A 12 9.39 12.19 -5.84
N ASP A 13 10.29 13.09 -6.26
CA ASP A 13 11.10 12.91 -7.47
C ASP A 13 12.17 11.83 -7.28
N GLU A 14 12.81 11.75 -6.12
CA GLU A 14 13.74 10.67 -5.79
C GLU A 14 13.04 9.31 -5.74
N ALA A 15 11.87 9.24 -5.11
CA ALA A 15 11.06 8.02 -5.10
C ALA A 15 10.64 7.59 -6.51
N LYS A 16 10.23 8.54 -7.35
CA LYS A 16 9.86 8.27 -8.75
C LYS A 16 11.06 7.75 -9.56
N ALA A 17 12.24 8.33 -9.39
CA ALA A 17 13.47 7.87 -10.06
C ALA A 17 13.85 6.46 -9.58
N LEU A 18 13.77 6.21 -8.25
CA LEU A 18 14.05 4.92 -7.64
C LEU A 18 13.15 3.82 -8.23
N VAL A 19 11.82 3.98 -8.18
CA VAL A 19 10.90 2.94 -8.66
C VAL A 19 10.98 2.75 -10.17
N LYS A 20 11.28 3.79 -10.94
CA LYS A 20 11.54 3.68 -12.38
C LYS A 20 12.75 2.80 -12.69
N SER A 21 13.78 2.83 -11.86
CA SER A 21 14.98 2.01 -12.03
C SER A 21 14.82 0.55 -11.60
N ARG A 22 13.81 0.25 -10.77
CA ARG A 22 13.61 -1.06 -10.14
C ARG A 22 12.47 -1.87 -10.75
N LEU A 23 11.44 -1.22 -11.26
CA LEU A 23 10.20 -1.87 -11.69
C LEU A 23 10.18 -2.05 -13.22
N SER A 24 9.53 -3.11 -13.68
CA SER A 24 9.19 -3.27 -15.09
C SER A 24 8.33 -2.08 -15.56
N GLU A 25 8.34 -1.82 -16.87
CA GLU A 25 7.54 -0.72 -17.46
C GLU A 25 6.06 -0.83 -17.10
N LYS A 26 5.51 -2.06 -17.12
CA LYS A 26 4.11 -2.33 -16.74
C LYS A 26 3.86 -1.96 -15.29
N ARG A 27 4.72 -2.38 -14.36
CA ARG A 27 4.58 -2.10 -12.93
C ARG A 27 4.80 -0.62 -12.63
N TYR A 28 5.78 0.01 -13.27
CA TYR A 28 5.99 1.44 -13.14
C TYR A 28 4.77 2.25 -13.61
N LYS A 29 4.14 1.89 -14.75
CA LYS A 29 2.91 2.54 -15.21
C LYS A 29 1.78 2.42 -14.20
N HIS A 30 1.59 1.24 -13.62
CA HIS A 30 0.64 1.01 -12.51
C HIS A 30 0.94 1.95 -11.34
N THR A 31 2.17 1.95 -10.84
CA THR A 31 2.61 2.82 -9.73
C THR A 31 2.32 4.30 -9.98
N ILE A 32 2.53 4.80 -11.20
CA ILE A 32 2.20 6.18 -11.57
C ILE A 32 0.68 6.43 -11.53
N ASN A 33 -0.14 5.47 -11.96
CA ASN A 33 -1.60 5.60 -11.91
C ASN A 33 -2.11 5.56 -10.47
N VAL A 34 -1.56 4.68 -9.63
CA VAL A 34 -1.85 4.66 -8.18
C VAL A 34 -1.51 5.99 -7.54
N LYS A 35 -0.32 6.56 -7.83
CA LYS A 35 0.06 7.91 -7.35
C LYS A 35 -0.98 8.96 -7.73
N LYS A 36 -1.44 8.99 -9.00
CA LYS A 36 -2.44 9.97 -9.45
C LYS A 36 -3.75 9.84 -8.67
N MET A 37 -4.21 8.61 -8.45
CA MET A 37 -5.44 8.35 -7.69
C MET A 37 -5.26 8.70 -6.21
N ALA A 38 -4.14 8.32 -5.59
CA ALA A 38 -3.85 8.66 -4.19
C ALA A 38 -3.83 10.16 -3.93
N VAL A 39 -3.18 10.94 -4.80
CA VAL A 39 -3.18 12.41 -4.69
C VAL A 39 -4.59 12.99 -4.88
N LYS A 40 -5.39 12.45 -5.81
CA LYS A 40 -6.78 12.87 -6.01
C LYS A 40 -7.63 12.62 -4.76
N LEU A 41 -7.49 11.44 -4.13
CA LEU A 41 -8.20 11.09 -2.90
C LEU A 41 -7.68 11.92 -1.71
N ALA A 42 -6.37 12.12 -1.60
CA ALA A 42 -5.79 12.97 -0.54
C ALA A 42 -6.35 14.39 -0.60
N LYS A 43 -6.39 14.99 -1.78
CA LYS A 43 -7.01 16.31 -1.99
C LYS A 43 -8.51 16.31 -1.63
N ARG A 44 -9.23 15.26 -2.00
CA ARG A 44 -10.68 15.14 -1.73
C ARG A 44 -10.98 15.07 -0.24
N TYR A 45 -10.13 14.36 0.53
CA TYR A 45 -10.37 14.06 1.96
C TYR A 45 -9.51 14.88 2.92
N GLY A 46 -8.71 15.83 2.41
CA GLY A 46 -7.89 16.71 3.24
C GLY A 46 -6.68 16.02 3.87
N ALA A 47 -6.16 14.97 3.23
CA ALA A 47 -4.90 14.34 3.60
C ALA A 47 -3.71 15.05 2.94
N ASP A 48 -2.50 14.78 3.42
CA ASP A 48 -1.26 15.30 2.86
C ASP A 48 -0.99 14.68 1.48
N GLU A 49 -1.05 15.51 0.43
CA GLU A 49 -0.88 15.08 -0.96
C GLU A 49 0.56 14.59 -1.24
N GLU A 50 1.57 15.15 -0.56
CA GLU A 50 2.97 14.73 -0.73
C GLU A 50 3.22 13.37 -0.08
N LYS A 51 2.73 13.15 1.14
CA LYS A 51 2.75 11.83 1.79
C LYS A 51 2.01 10.78 0.95
N ALA A 52 0.84 11.12 0.40
CA ALA A 52 0.08 10.21 -0.45
C ALA A 52 0.84 9.87 -1.75
N ALA A 53 1.47 10.87 -2.37
CA ALA A 53 2.29 10.65 -3.55
C ALA A 53 3.49 9.73 -3.26
N LEU A 54 4.18 9.96 -2.14
CA LEU A 54 5.36 9.20 -1.74
C LEU A 54 4.99 7.74 -1.40
N ALA A 55 3.98 7.53 -0.57
CA ALA A 55 3.50 6.19 -0.21
C ALA A 55 3.05 5.41 -1.46
N ALA A 56 2.29 6.05 -2.36
CA ALA A 56 1.83 5.45 -3.60
C ALA A 56 2.98 5.08 -4.56
N LEU A 57 4.03 5.89 -4.66
CA LEU A 57 5.20 5.54 -5.47
C LEU A 57 5.95 4.32 -4.91
N LEU A 58 5.99 4.16 -3.60
CA LEU A 58 6.80 3.15 -2.92
C LEU A 58 6.05 1.85 -2.60
N HIS A 59 4.69 1.83 -2.63
CA HIS A 59 3.88 0.70 -2.17
C HIS A 59 4.28 -0.65 -2.80
N ASP A 60 4.52 -0.66 -4.08
CA ASP A 60 4.85 -1.86 -4.88
C ASP A 60 6.35 -1.99 -5.22
N SER A 61 7.23 -1.22 -4.55
CA SER A 61 8.67 -1.18 -4.84
C SER A 61 9.39 -2.53 -4.66
N ALA A 62 8.79 -3.48 -3.92
CA ALA A 62 9.28 -4.84 -3.74
C ALA A 62 8.43 -5.91 -4.48
N LYS A 63 7.44 -5.52 -5.30
CA LYS A 63 6.47 -6.44 -5.93
C LYS A 63 7.12 -7.47 -6.84
N GLU A 64 8.17 -7.09 -7.51
CA GLU A 64 8.85 -7.92 -8.50
C GLU A 64 10.11 -8.60 -7.94
N LEU A 65 10.36 -8.48 -6.63
CA LEU A 65 11.45 -9.21 -5.98
C LEU A 65 11.13 -10.71 -5.88
N PRO A 66 12.15 -11.58 -6.05
CA PRO A 66 11.99 -13.00 -5.78
C PRO A 66 11.56 -13.26 -4.32
N LYS A 67 10.74 -14.28 -4.10
CA LYS A 67 10.29 -14.65 -2.74
C LYS A 67 11.45 -14.89 -1.78
N ALA A 68 12.53 -15.53 -2.26
CA ALA A 68 13.72 -15.77 -1.43
C ALA A 68 14.38 -14.47 -0.96
N GLU A 69 14.41 -13.43 -1.81
CA GLU A 69 14.95 -12.13 -1.45
C GLU A 69 14.07 -11.42 -0.41
N MET A 70 12.73 -11.49 -0.56
CA MET A 70 11.82 -10.94 0.47
C MET A 70 12.00 -11.64 1.81
N LEU A 71 12.15 -12.97 1.83
CA LEU A 71 12.42 -13.72 3.07
C LEU A 71 13.77 -13.34 3.68
N GLN A 72 14.81 -13.09 2.86
CA GLN A 72 16.09 -12.61 3.36
C GLN A 72 15.96 -11.20 3.98
N ILE A 73 15.23 -10.29 3.32
CA ILE A 73 14.92 -8.95 3.87
C ILE A 73 14.26 -9.08 5.26
N PHE A 74 13.30 -10.02 5.42
CA PHE A 74 12.65 -10.24 6.71
C PHE A 74 13.60 -10.82 7.77
N ALA A 75 14.46 -11.76 7.38
CA ALA A 75 15.43 -12.35 8.28
C ALA A 75 16.46 -11.32 8.78
N ASP A 76 16.99 -10.50 7.88
CA ASP A 76 17.99 -9.48 8.19
C ASP A 76 17.41 -8.32 9.04
N ASN A 77 16.08 -8.15 9.00
CA ASN A 77 15.36 -7.07 9.67
C ASN A 77 14.23 -7.59 10.58
N ALA A 78 14.45 -8.68 11.29
CA ALA A 78 13.41 -9.41 12.03
C ALA A 78 12.61 -8.54 13.03
N ILE A 79 13.24 -7.54 13.64
CA ILE A 79 12.58 -6.61 14.58
C ILE A 79 11.56 -5.73 13.85
N ILE A 80 11.91 -5.21 12.66
CA ILE A 80 11.04 -4.33 11.85
C ILE A 80 10.01 -5.16 11.11
N ALA A 81 10.43 -6.26 10.48
CA ALA A 81 9.58 -7.15 9.70
C ALA A 81 8.58 -7.94 10.54
N LYS A 82 8.80 -8.00 11.86
CA LYS A 82 7.92 -8.71 12.81
C LYS A 82 7.62 -10.15 12.34
N ASN A 83 6.34 -10.43 12.05
CA ASN A 83 5.86 -11.75 11.61
C ASN A 83 5.60 -11.81 10.10
N ALA A 84 6.17 -10.92 9.28
CA ALA A 84 5.89 -10.84 7.86
C ALA A 84 6.07 -12.18 7.12
N ALA A 85 7.12 -12.93 7.43
CA ALA A 85 7.37 -14.25 6.84
C ALA A 85 6.29 -15.31 7.13
N LYS A 86 5.48 -15.12 8.18
CA LYS A 86 4.36 -16.00 8.54
C LYS A 86 3.07 -15.67 7.81
N ARG A 87 3.01 -14.52 7.13
CA ARG A 87 1.86 -14.09 6.35
C ARG A 87 1.77 -14.85 5.02
N PRO A 88 0.60 -14.88 4.35
CA PRO A 88 0.49 -15.41 3.01
C PRO A 88 1.47 -14.73 2.03
N ALA A 89 2.19 -15.52 1.22
CA ALA A 89 3.20 -15.00 0.32
C ALA A 89 2.75 -13.87 -0.65
N PRO A 90 1.49 -13.85 -1.15
CA PRO A 90 1.01 -12.76 -2.00
C PRO A 90 1.08 -11.36 -1.37
N VAL A 91 1.07 -11.25 -0.03
CA VAL A 91 1.10 -9.95 0.66
C VAL A 91 2.51 -9.53 1.11
N TRP A 92 3.53 -10.36 0.96
CA TRP A 92 4.89 -10.09 1.45
C TRP A 92 5.51 -8.81 0.89
N HIS A 93 5.19 -8.45 -0.36
CA HIS A 93 5.80 -7.29 -1.01
C HIS A 93 5.50 -5.97 -0.30
N GLY A 94 4.33 -5.80 0.33
CA GLY A 94 4.00 -4.62 1.13
C GLY A 94 4.92 -4.50 2.35
N TYR A 95 5.10 -5.60 3.08
CA TYR A 95 6.01 -5.65 4.22
C TYR A 95 7.47 -5.43 3.80
N ALA A 96 7.93 -6.10 2.72
CA ALA A 96 9.28 -5.93 2.21
C ALA A 96 9.54 -4.50 1.73
N ALA A 97 8.58 -3.87 1.04
CA ALA A 97 8.67 -2.49 0.62
C ALA A 97 8.80 -1.54 1.82
N SER A 98 7.99 -1.71 2.87
CA SER A 98 8.07 -0.90 4.09
C SER A 98 9.43 -1.04 4.77
N VAL A 99 9.96 -2.27 4.90
CA VAL A 99 11.30 -2.51 5.46
C VAL A 99 12.40 -1.82 4.63
N LEU A 100 12.37 -1.95 3.30
CA LEU A 100 13.35 -1.30 2.41
C LEU A 100 13.25 0.23 2.49
N CYS A 101 12.05 0.78 2.54
CA CYS A 101 11.82 2.21 2.72
C CYS A 101 12.51 2.73 3.98
N GLN A 102 12.34 2.03 5.09
CA GLN A 102 12.90 2.43 6.38
C GLN A 102 14.42 2.25 6.43
N THR A 103 14.93 1.10 5.97
CA THR A 103 16.34 0.71 6.19
C THR A 103 17.29 1.18 5.11
N GLN A 104 16.82 1.33 3.88
CA GLN A 104 17.70 1.65 2.74
C GLN A 104 17.42 3.02 2.12
N TRP A 105 16.15 3.50 2.20
CA TRP A 105 15.76 4.71 1.47
C TRP A 105 15.45 5.89 2.39
N GLY A 106 15.65 5.75 3.70
CA GLY A 106 15.57 6.83 4.68
C GLY A 106 14.13 7.38 4.88
N VAL A 107 13.11 6.60 4.57
CA VAL A 107 11.72 6.94 4.88
C VAL A 107 11.48 6.63 6.35
N THR A 108 11.22 7.66 7.16
CA THR A 108 11.03 7.54 8.62
C THR A 108 9.62 7.88 9.08
N ASP A 109 8.79 8.45 8.22
CA ASP A 109 7.41 8.80 8.56
C ASP A 109 6.56 7.54 8.77
N PRO A 110 6.04 7.31 10.00
CA PRO A 110 5.31 6.09 10.32
C PRO A 110 3.98 5.95 9.58
N GLU A 111 3.34 7.06 9.16
CA GLU A 111 2.11 7.00 8.37
C GLU A 111 2.39 6.48 6.96
N ILE A 112 3.48 6.95 6.33
CA ILE A 112 3.91 6.48 5.00
C ILE A 112 4.28 5.01 5.07
N LEU A 113 5.11 4.61 6.05
CA LEU A 113 5.53 3.21 6.23
C LEU A 113 4.33 2.29 6.48
N SER A 114 3.37 2.72 7.29
CA SER A 114 2.13 2.01 7.54
C SER A 114 1.31 1.80 6.27
N ALA A 115 1.09 2.86 5.49
CA ALA A 115 0.30 2.78 4.27
C ALA A 115 0.94 1.85 3.22
N ILE A 116 2.28 1.86 3.11
CA ILE A 116 3.03 0.93 2.26
C ILE A 116 2.86 -0.51 2.76
N GLU A 117 3.00 -0.76 4.06
CA GLU A 117 2.93 -2.10 4.66
C GLU A 117 1.56 -2.74 4.46
N CYS A 118 0.48 -2.00 4.74
CA CYS A 118 -0.87 -2.56 4.75
C CYS A 118 -1.67 -2.38 3.45
N HIS A 119 -1.07 -1.88 2.37
CA HIS A 119 -1.82 -1.55 1.16
C HIS A 119 -2.54 -2.73 0.51
N THR A 120 -2.09 -3.97 0.76
CA THR A 120 -2.69 -5.21 0.23
C THR A 120 -3.73 -5.83 1.16
N THR A 121 -3.51 -5.72 2.45
CA THR A 121 -4.32 -6.40 3.47
C THR A 121 -5.33 -5.49 4.14
N GLY A 122 -5.06 -4.19 4.19
CA GLY A 122 -5.63 -3.35 5.22
C GLY A 122 -5.11 -3.74 6.61
N LYS A 123 -5.68 -3.19 7.64
CA LYS A 123 -5.45 -3.50 9.06
C LYS A 123 -6.55 -2.90 9.92
N GLN A 124 -6.62 -3.29 11.17
CA GLN A 124 -7.47 -2.61 12.15
C GLN A 124 -7.00 -1.15 12.37
N ASN A 125 -7.95 -0.23 12.56
CA ASN A 125 -7.68 1.20 12.78
C ASN A 125 -6.81 1.85 11.69
N MET A 126 -7.17 1.65 10.42
CA MET A 126 -6.51 2.29 9.30
C MET A 126 -6.57 3.82 9.41
N SER A 127 -5.41 4.47 9.28
CA SER A 127 -5.33 5.93 9.14
C SER A 127 -5.97 6.39 7.82
N LEU A 128 -6.21 7.68 7.67
CA LEU A 128 -6.71 8.23 6.41
C LEU A 128 -5.76 7.90 5.24
N LEU A 129 -4.46 7.99 5.46
CA LEU A 129 -3.45 7.65 4.45
C LEU A 129 -3.46 6.15 4.10
N ASP A 130 -3.60 5.26 5.09
CA ASP A 130 -3.73 3.81 4.84
C ASP A 130 -4.92 3.51 3.92
N LYS A 131 -6.09 4.11 4.20
CA LYS A 131 -7.32 3.96 3.39
C LYS A 131 -7.12 4.48 1.96
N ILE A 132 -6.50 5.67 1.83
CA ILE A 132 -6.22 6.29 0.53
C ILE A 132 -5.32 5.40 -0.33
N ILE A 133 -4.23 4.85 0.21
CA ILE A 133 -3.31 4.02 -0.57
C ILE A 133 -3.95 2.68 -0.93
N TYR A 134 -4.69 2.05 -0.01
CA TYR A 134 -5.44 0.83 -0.29
C TYR A 134 -6.44 1.05 -1.44
N MET A 135 -7.26 2.09 -1.36
CA MET A 135 -8.25 2.40 -2.39
C MET A 135 -7.61 2.80 -3.72
N ALA A 136 -6.57 3.63 -3.69
CA ALA A 136 -5.87 4.06 -4.90
C ALA A 136 -5.25 2.89 -5.69
N ASP A 137 -4.75 1.85 -5.02
CA ASP A 137 -4.28 0.63 -5.68
C ASP A 137 -5.45 -0.15 -6.30
N MET A 138 -6.57 -0.27 -5.59
CA MET A 138 -7.78 -0.98 -6.07
C MET A 138 -8.45 -0.28 -7.26
N THR A 139 -8.37 1.06 -7.33
CA THR A 139 -9.16 1.88 -8.27
C THR A 139 -8.32 2.64 -9.29
N SER A 140 -6.99 2.38 -9.34
CA SER A 140 -6.10 3.02 -10.33
C SER A 140 -6.59 2.84 -11.77
N ALA A 141 -6.23 3.79 -12.64
CA ALA A 141 -6.86 3.97 -13.95
C ALA A 141 -6.80 2.75 -14.88
N GLU A 142 -5.80 1.87 -14.71
CA GLU A 142 -5.64 0.65 -15.50
C GLU A 142 -6.39 -0.55 -14.94
N ARG A 143 -6.99 -0.41 -13.75
CA ARG A 143 -7.80 -1.49 -13.16
C ARG A 143 -9.08 -1.65 -13.97
N ASP A 144 -9.33 -2.90 -14.39
CA ASP A 144 -10.50 -3.30 -15.18
C ASP A 144 -11.02 -4.63 -14.63
N TYR A 145 -11.92 -4.57 -13.67
CA TYR A 145 -12.60 -5.73 -13.09
C TYR A 145 -14.05 -5.36 -12.76
N PRO A 146 -14.96 -6.33 -12.66
CA PRO A 146 -16.37 -6.06 -12.37
C PRO A 146 -16.55 -5.24 -11.09
N GLY A 147 -17.22 -4.09 -11.19
CA GLY A 147 -17.49 -3.20 -10.05
C GLY A 147 -16.47 -2.09 -9.81
N VAL A 148 -15.35 -2.04 -10.52
CA VAL A 148 -14.32 -1.00 -10.30
C VAL A 148 -14.84 0.42 -10.54
N GLU A 149 -15.70 0.63 -11.54
CA GLU A 149 -16.28 1.96 -11.81
C GLU A 149 -17.23 2.41 -10.68
N ALA A 150 -17.97 1.47 -10.11
CA ALA A 150 -18.83 1.76 -8.95
C ALA A 150 -17.95 2.17 -7.73
N LEU A 151 -16.86 1.45 -7.47
CA LEU A 151 -15.91 1.81 -6.41
C LEU A 151 -15.27 3.18 -6.65
N ARG A 152 -14.88 3.51 -7.90
CA ARG A 152 -14.35 4.85 -8.26
C ARG A 152 -15.34 5.97 -7.99
N ALA A 153 -16.62 5.73 -8.26
CA ALA A 153 -17.67 6.72 -7.97
C ALA A 153 -17.91 6.84 -6.46
N GLU A 154 -17.95 5.72 -5.76
CA GLU A 154 -18.21 5.67 -4.31
C GLU A 154 -17.09 6.25 -3.49
N GLU A 155 -15.82 5.95 -3.80
CA GLU A 155 -14.65 6.47 -3.06
C GLU A 155 -14.54 8.00 -3.11
N MET A 156 -15.12 8.64 -4.13
CA MET A 156 -15.18 10.10 -4.23
C MET A 156 -16.29 10.71 -3.37
N GLN A 157 -17.25 9.91 -2.91
CA GLN A 157 -18.38 10.33 -2.07
C GLN A 157 -18.18 9.95 -0.60
N ASN A 158 -17.80 8.69 -0.36
CA ASN A 158 -17.62 8.11 0.98
C ASN A 158 -16.50 7.07 0.96
N LEU A 159 -15.32 7.48 1.42
CA LEU A 159 -14.12 6.63 1.42
C LEU A 159 -14.28 5.40 2.31
N ASP A 160 -14.94 5.54 3.47
CA ASP A 160 -15.13 4.43 4.42
C ASP A 160 -16.07 3.36 3.86
N LEU A 161 -17.15 3.77 3.21
CA LEU A 161 -18.07 2.85 2.55
C LEU A 161 -17.39 2.13 1.37
N ALA A 162 -16.68 2.88 0.53
CA ALA A 162 -15.92 2.30 -0.58
C ALA A 162 -14.84 1.31 -0.09
N LEU A 163 -14.15 1.63 1.00
CA LEU A 163 -13.19 0.71 1.63
C LEU A 163 -13.86 -0.58 2.11
N CYS A 164 -15.04 -0.49 2.73
CA CYS A 164 -15.79 -1.66 3.18
C CYS A 164 -16.10 -2.58 1.99
N HIS A 165 -16.65 -2.06 0.90
CA HIS A 165 -16.95 -2.84 -0.31
C HIS A 165 -15.69 -3.38 -1.00
N ALA A 166 -14.60 -2.62 -1.04
CA ALA A 166 -13.33 -3.07 -1.60
C ALA A 166 -12.72 -4.24 -0.80
N LEU A 167 -12.79 -4.19 0.54
CA LEU A 167 -12.35 -5.28 1.41
C LEU A 167 -13.22 -6.53 1.23
N GLU A 168 -14.54 -6.38 1.10
CA GLU A 168 -15.46 -7.50 0.81
C GLU A 168 -15.13 -8.16 -0.52
N GLN A 169 -14.88 -7.38 -1.57
CA GLN A 169 -14.48 -7.89 -2.88
C GLN A 169 -13.12 -8.60 -2.81
N SER A 170 -12.15 -8.02 -2.10
CA SER A 170 -10.82 -8.64 -1.91
C SER A 170 -10.92 -9.99 -1.19
N ILE A 171 -11.71 -10.09 -0.13
CA ILE A 171 -11.94 -11.35 0.60
C ILE A 171 -12.63 -12.39 -0.29
N ALA A 172 -13.66 -11.98 -1.04
CA ALA A 172 -14.37 -12.87 -1.97
C ALA A 172 -13.40 -13.42 -3.03
N PHE A 173 -12.57 -12.56 -3.63
CA PHE A 173 -11.56 -12.95 -4.62
C PHE A 173 -10.53 -13.94 -4.05
N VAL A 174 -9.98 -13.66 -2.85
CA VAL A 174 -8.99 -14.54 -2.21
C VAL A 174 -9.58 -15.93 -1.93
N ARG A 175 -10.83 -15.98 -1.44
CA ARG A 175 -11.56 -17.22 -1.18
C ARG A 175 -11.86 -18.01 -2.46
N GLU A 176 -12.31 -17.33 -3.52
CA GLU A 176 -12.57 -17.96 -4.82
C GLU A 176 -11.33 -18.62 -5.40
N LYS A 177 -10.15 -17.99 -5.21
CA LYS A 177 -8.85 -18.54 -5.64
C LYS A 177 -8.31 -19.65 -4.73
N GLY A 178 -8.99 -19.99 -3.65
CA GLY A 178 -8.52 -20.98 -2.67
C GLY A 178 -7.25 -20.58 -1.92
N ASN A 179 -6.92 -19.29 -1.91
CA ASN A 179 -5.74 -18.77 -1.23
C ASN A 179 -6.01 -18.54 0.27
N PRO A 180 -4.98 -18.67 1.14
CA PRO A 180 -5.13 -18.31 2.55
C PRO A 180 -5.39 -16.81 2.69
N LEU A 181 -6.39 -16.47 3.50
CA LEU A 181 -6.74 -15.10 3.81
C LEU A 181 -5.85 -14.56 4.93
N ASP A 182 -5.34 -13.37 4.76
CA ASP A 182 -4.57 -12.69 5.82
C ASP A 182 -5.52 -12.24 6.94
N PRO A 183 -5.20 -12.49 8.22
CA PRO A 183 -6.07 -12.11 9.34
C PRO A 183 -6.30 -10.60 9.46
N ASP A 184 -5.32 -9.76 9.03
CA ASP A 184 -5.48 -8.32 9.07
C ASP A 184 -6.54 -7.83 8.07
N THR A 185 -6.75 -8.55 6.94
CA THR A 185 -7.82 -8.22 5.99
C THR A 185 -9.20 -8.43 6.62
N VAL A 186 -9.36 -9.48 7.43
CA VAL A 186 -10.61 -9.72 8.17
C VAL A 186 -10.83 -8.63 9.22
N ALA A 187 -9.80 -8.33 10.01
CA ALA A 187 -9.86 -7.28 11.02
C ALA A 187 -10.14 -5.89 10.41
N ALA A 188 -9.55 -5.60 9.25
CA ALA A 188 -9.82 -4.36 8.51
C ALA A 188 -11.29 -4.26 8.07
N LEU A 189 -11.88 -5.36 7.58
CA LEU A 189 -13.29 -5.38 7.16
C LEU A 189 -14.23 -5.20 8.37
N ASP A 190 -13.97 -5.87 9.48
CA ASP A 190 -14.79 -5.75 10.69
C ASP A 190 -14.78 -4.30 11.21
N ASP A 191 -13.61 -3.65 11.20
CA ASP A 191 -13.45 -2.26 11.60
C ASP A 191 -14.14 -1.28 10.62
N ALA A 192 -14.01 -1.51 9.31
CA ALA A 192 -14.68 -0.71 8.28
C ALA A 192 -16.21 -0.81 8.39
N ARG A 193 -16.77 -2.00 8.61
CA ARG A 193 -18.22 -2.21 8.83
C ARG A 193 -18.71 -1.48 10.06
N ALA A 194 -17.95 -1.52 11.16
CA ALA A 194 -18.29 -0.80 12.38
C ALA A 194 -18.30 0.72 12.18
N ALA A 195 -17.43 1.26 11.31
CA ALA A 195 -17.41 2.69 10.96
C ALA A 195 -18.61 3.10 10.11
N CYS A 196 -19.08 2.26 9.19
CA CYS A 196 -20.23 2.54 8.33
C CYS A 196 -21.59 2.48 9.03
N THR A 197 -21.67 1.89 10.23
CA THR A 197 -22.93 1.76 11.01
C THR A 197 -23.13 2.88 12.04
N ARG A 198 -22.19 3.79 12.15
CA ARG A 198 -22.23 4.97 13.05
C ARG A 198 -22.70 6.21 12.31
#